data_dd301cae73f2f369f92222edff227156
#
_entry.id   dd301cae73f2f369f92222edff227156
#
_cell.length_a   1.000
_cell.length_b   1.000
_cell.length_c   1.000
_cell.angle_alpha   90.00
_cell.angle_beta   90.00
_cell.angle_gamma   90.00
#
_symmetry.space_group_name_H-M   'P 1'
#
loop_
_entity.id
_entity.type
_entity.pdbx_description
1 polymer ?
#
loop_
_entity_poly.entity_id
_entity_poly.type
_entity_poly.pdbx_seq_one_letter_code
_entity_poly.pdbx_strand_id
1 'polypeptide(L)'
;GEYYRSMGMKVLLLADSTSRWAQALREMSNRMEELPGPDAFPMDISAIISNFYGRAGYVHLNNGETGSITFIGTVSPAGGNLKEPVTENTKKVARCFYALEQERADRKRYPAVNPIDSYSKYLEYPEFEEYIAKRINGEWIGKVNEIKTRLLRGKEIAEQINILGDDGVPVEYHVIFWKSELIDFVILQQDAFDEVDSATPMERQEEILNMVIDICHTEFKFDTFIEVMDYFKKMINLCKQMNYAKYKSEQYEDFKKQLQELVAERSV
;
A
#
# COMPACT_ATOMS: atom_id res chain seq x y z
N GLY A 1 -3.33 26.30 10.71
CA GLY A 1 -2.14 25.74 10.06
C GLY A 1 -1.36 26.82 9.30
N GLU A 2 -2.00 27.55 8.41
CA GLU A 2 -1.35 28.57 7.56
C GLU A 2 -0.66 29.67 8.37
N TYR A 3 -1.24 30.10 9.49
CA TYR A 3 -0.62 31.07 10.39
C TYR A 3 0.74 30.57 10.88
N TYR A 4 0.82 29.34 11.38
CA TYR A 4 2.08 28.76 11.84
C TYR A 4 3.05 28.48 10.69
N ARG A 5 2.57 28.08 9.52
CA ARG A 5 3.38 27.95 8.31
C ARG A 5 4.06 29.27 7.95
N SER A 6 3.33 30.38 8.04
CA SER A 6 3.84 31.71 7.76
C SER A 6 4.87 32.20 8.80
N MET A 7 4.97 31.54 9.93
CA MET A 7 6.01 31.73 10.95
C MET A 7 7.24 30.82 10.75
N GLY A 8 7.35 30.11 9.63
CA GLY A 8 8.46 29.19 9.36
C GLY A 8 8.30 27.81 10.01
N MET A 9 7.15 27.49 10.59
CA MET A 9 6.94 26.20 11.26
C MET A 9 6.51 25.10 10.29
N LYS A 10 6.87 23.86 10.66
CA LYS A 10 6.37 22.63 10.01
C LYS A 10 5.14 22.16 10.76
N VAL A 11 4.00 22.16 10.10
CA VAL A 11 2.69 21.85 10.67
C VAL A 11 2.20 20.50 10.15
N LEU A 12 1.79 19.60 11.04
CA LEU A 12 1.06 18.39 10.71
C LEU A 12 -0.42 18.60 11.11
N LEU A 13 -1.32 18.51 10.13
CA LEU A 13 -2.76 18.59 10.32
C LEU A 13 -3.39 17.22 10.09
N LEU A 14 -4.07 16.70 11.11
CA LEU A 14 -4.81 15.43 11.07
C LEU A 14 -6.31 15.74 11.12
N ALA A 15 -7.07 15.26 10.15
CA ALA A 15 -8.52 15.46 10.08
C ALA A 15 -9.26 14.12 9.92
N ASP A 16 -9.99 13.74 10.97
CA ASP A 16 -10.84 12.55 10.99
C ASP A 16 -12.29 12.96 11.31
N SER A 17 -13.24 12.88 10.39
CA SER A 17 -13.06 12.58 8.96
C SER A 17 -13.60 13.76 8.13
N THR A 18 -13.04 13.96 6.96
CA THR A 18 -13.52 15.01 6.05
C THR A 18 -14.86 14.67 5.40
N SER A 19 -15.33 13.42 5.46
CA SER A 19 -16.67 13.01 5.03
C SER A 19 -17.78 13.76 5.76
N ARG A 20 -17.62 14.01 7.06
CA ARG A 20 -18.62 14.77 7.85
C ARG A 20 -18.66 16.23 7.45
N TRP A 21 -17.52 16.83 7.12
CA TRP A 21 -17.45 18.16 6.58
C TRP A 21 -18.18 18.25 5.23
N ALA A 22 -17.94 17.29 4.32
CA ALA A 22 -18.63 17.23 3.03
C ALA A 22 -20.14 17.03 3.20
N GLN A 23 -20.57 16.24 4.18
CA GLN A 23 -21.98 16.06 4.52
C GLN A 23 -22.60 17.37 5.00
N ALA A 24 -21.91 18.13 5.84
CA ALA A 24 -22.38 19.46 6.26
C ALA A 24 -22.52 20.44 5.08
N LEU A 25 -21.58 20.41 4.12
CA LEU A 25 -21.69 21.20 2.89
C LEU A 25 -22.93 20.82 2.07
N ARG A 26 -23.24 19.53 1.96
CA ARG A 26 -24.47 19.06 1.30
C ARG A 26 -25.72 19.58 1.99
N GLU A 27 -25.78 19.54 3.32
CA GLU A 27 -26.92 20.06 4.08
C GLU A 27 -27.07 21.58 3.92
N MET A 28 -25.97 22.33 3.89
CA MET A 28 -26.00 23.79 3.69
C MET A 28 -26.50 24.12 2.29
N SER A 29 -25.98 23.50 1.25
CA SER A 29 -26.39 23.70 -0.14
C SER A 29 -27.89 23.41 -0.33
N ASN A 30 -28.39 22.32 0.27
CA ASN A 30 -29.81 21.98 0.23
C ASN A 30 -30.69 23.00 0.94
N ARG A 31 -30.22 23.62 2.03
CA ARG A 31 -30.96 24.69 2.72
C ARG A 31 -30.96 26.01 1.96
N MET A 32 -29.94 26.25 1.15
CA MET A 32 -29.84 27.42 0.29
C MET A 32 -30.56 27.23 -1.05
N GLU A 33 -31.22 26.08 -1.24
CA GLU A 33 -31.96 25.73 -2.45
C GLU A 33 -31.08 25.77 -3.73
N GLU A 34 -29.80 25.47 -3.59
CA GLU A 34 -28.87 25.36 -4.71
C GLU A 34 -29.19 24.13 -5.56
N LEU A 35 -28.87 24.20 -6.86
CA LEU A 35 -29.03 23.06 -7.75
C LEU A 35 -28.10 21.89 -7.29
N PRO A 36 -28.65 20.69 -6.99
CA PRO A 36 -27.87 19.59 -6.52
C PRO A 36 -27.02 18.98 -7.64
N GLY A 37 -25.78 18.67 -7.32
CA GLY A 37 -24.89 17.82 -8.13
C GLY A 37 -25.09 16.33 -7.84
N PRO A 38 -24.12 15.45 -8.23
CA PRO A 38 -24.17 14.02 -7.96
C PRO A 38 -24.29 13.73 -6.46
N ASP A 39 -25.13 12.77 -6.11
CA ASP A 39 -25.44 12.35 -4.74
C ASP A 39 -25.91 13.52 -3.82
N ALA A 40 -26.59 14.52 -4.42
CA ALA A 40 -27.08 15.73 -3.76
C ALA A 40 -25.97 16.57 -3.07
N PHE A 41 -24.71 16.45 -3.47
CA PHE A 41 -23.64 17.35 -3.08
C PHE A 41 -23.71 18.67 -3.90
N PRO A 42 -23.10 19.76 -3.42
CA PRO A 42 -22.95 20.97 -4.22
C PRO A 42 -22.31 20.68 -5.58
N MET A 43 -22.73 21.37 -6.64
CA MET A 43 -22.13 21.18 -7.98
C MET A 43 -20.63 21.50 -8.02
N ASP A 44 -20.17 22.38 -7.17
CA ASP A 44 -18.78 22.83 -7.05
C ASP A 44 -17.97 22.08 -5.99
N ILE A 45 -18.48 20.95 -5.45
CA ILE A 45 -17.80 20.14 -4.43
C ILE A 45 -16.34 19.81 -4.79
N SER A 46 -16.04 19.62 -6.08
CA SER A 46 -14.69 19.39 -6.58
C SER A 46 -13.78 20.60 -6.34
N ALA A 47 -14.25 21.80 -6.60
CA ALA A 47 -13.50 23.03 -6.37
C ALA A 47 -13.29 23.29 -4.87
N ILE A 48 -14.33 23.06 -4.07
CA ILE A 48 -14.27 23.25 -2.61
C ILE A 48 -13.22 22.30 -1.99
N ILE A 49 -13.26 21.02 -2.35
CA ILE A 49 -12.28 20.02 -1.88
C ILE A 49 -10.86 20.39 -2.35
N SER A 50 -10.70 20.73 -3.63
CA SER A 50 -9.42 21.13 -4.20
C SER A 50 -8.81 22.33 -3.50
N ASN A 51 -9.61 23.38 -3.28
CA ASN A 51 -9.17 24.58 -2.59
C ASN A 51 -8.80 24.30 -1.12
N PHE A 52 -9.55 23.42 -0.43
CA PHE A 52 -9.27 23.07 0.95
C PHE A 52 -7.95 22.32 1.10
N TYR A 53 -7.75 21.24 0.35
CA TYR A 53 -6.52 20.45 0.39
C TYR A 53 -5.33 21.20 -0.22
N GLY A 54 -5.55 22.06 -1.23
CA GLY A 54 -4.53 22.87 -1.88
C GLY A 54 -3.88 23.91 -0.94
N ARG A 55 -4.46 24.17 0.23
CA ARG A 55 -3.87 25.02 1.28
C ARG A 55 -2.66 24.35 1.97
N ALA A 56 -2.54 23.02 1.90
CA ALA A 56 -1.34 22.31 2.33
C ALA A 56 -0.18 22.54 1.36
N GLY A 57 1.04 22.45 1.85
CA GLY A 57 2.22 22.55 1.02
C GLY A 57 3.39 23.23 1.69
N TYR A 58 4.47 23.31 0.94
CA TYR A 58 5.74 23.89 1.35
C TYR A 58 5.86 25.30 0.74
N VAL A 59 6.29 26.28 1.53
CA VAL A 59 6.44 27.66 1.12
C VAL A 59 7.80 28.22 1.51
N HIS A 60 8.35 29.09 0.67
CA HIS A 60 9.47 29.95 0.99
C HIS A 60 8.95 31.30 1.47
N LEU A 61 9.41 31.74 2.62
CA LEU A 61 9.02 33.01 3.21
C LEU A 61 9.95 34.14 2.74
N ASN A 62 9.46 35.38 2.78
CA ASN A 62 10.24 36.54 2.34
C ASN A 62 11.48 36.80 3.21
N ASN A 63 11.53 36.26 4.43
CA ASN A 63 12.68 36.33 5.33
C ASN A 63 13.76 35.25 5.05
N GLY A 64 13.57 34.43 4.02
CA GLY A 64 14.48 33.32 3.65
C GLY A 64 14.23 32.01 4.41
N GLU A 65 13.32 31.98 5.37
CA GLU A 65 12.90 30.75 6.06
C GLU A 65 11.91 29.96 5.22
N THR A 66 11.62 28.74 5.66
CA THR A 66 10.68 27.83 5.01
C THR A 66 9.64 27.33 5.99
N GLY A 67 8.40 27.24 5.57
CA GLY A 67 7.32 26.66 6.35
C GLY A 67 6.55 25.60 5.55
N SER A 68 5.92 24.65 6.25
CA SER A 68 5.13 23.61 5.56
C SER A 68 3.87 23.23 6.32
N ILE A 69 2.86 22.79 5.58
CA ILE A 69 1.71 22.05 6.12
C ILE A 69 1.66 20.70 5.44
N THR A 70 1.72 19.63 6.23
CA THR A 70 1.37 18.28 5.82
C THR A 70 -0.06 17.99 6.31
N PHE A 71 -0.95 17.65 5.40
CA PHE A 71 -2.34 17.36 5.71
C PHE A 71 -2.64 15.88 5.50
N ILE A 72 -3.14 15.23 6.54
CA ILE A 72 -3.61 13.84 6.50
C ILE A 72 -5.11 13.87 6.83
N GLY A 73 -5.94 13.59 5.82
CA GLY A 73 -7.38 13.53 5.95
C GLY A 73 -7.88 12.10 5.75
N THR A 74 -8.83 11.68 6.58
CA THR A 74 -9.54 10.42 6.37
C THR A 74 -10.85 10.68 5.64
N VAL A 75 -11.24 9.72 4.79
CA VAL A 75 -12.51 9.69 4.08
C VAL A 75 -13.20 8.38 4.41
N SER A 76 -14.46 8.41 4.77
CA SER A 76 -15.26 7.23 5.12
C SER A 76 -16.45 7.12 4.17
N PRO A 77 -16.25 6.54 2.97
CA PRO A 77 -17.32 6.39 2.00
C PRO A 77 -18.38 5.42 2.48
N ALA A 78 -19.66 5.72 2.23
CA ALA A 78 -20.76 4.85 2.58
C ALA A 78 -20.64 3.49 1.85
N GLY A 79 -20.71 2.38 2.60
CA GLY A 79 -20.60 1.03 2.04
C GLY A 79 -19.22 0.73 1.43
N GLY A 80 -18.18 1.50 1.76
CA GLY A 80 -16.83 1.29 1.19
C GLY A 80 -16.70 1.71 -0.28
N ASN A 81 -17.67 2.45 -0.83
CA ASN A 81 -17.67 2.85 -2.23
C ASN A 81 -16.67 3.99 -2.50
N LEU A 82 -15.44 3.63 -2.91
CA LEU A 82 -14.39 4.59 -3.25
C LEU A 82 -14.70 5.46 -4.49
N LYS A 83 -15.81 5.21 -5.19
CA LYS A 83 -16.27 5.99 -6.36
C LYS A 83 -17.27 7.08 -6.00
N GLU A 84 -17.60 7.28 -4.73
CA GLU A 84 -18.44 8.38 -4.31
C GLU A 84 -17.79 9.75 -4.63
N PRO A 85 -18.56 10.83 -4.86
CA PRO A 85 -18.03 12.11 -5.30
C PRO A 85 -16.96 12.71 -4.38
N VAL A 86 -17.12 12.59 -3.05
CA VAL A 86 -16.16 13.15 -2.07
C VAL A 86 -14.82 12.42 -2.16
N THR A 87 -14.84 11.09 -2.16
CA THR A 87 -13.64 10.25 -2.24
C THR A 87 -12.92 10.45 -3.57
N GLU A 88 -13.65 10.44 -4.70
CA GLU A 88 -13.07 10.67 -6.02
C GLU A 88 -12.41 12.04 -6.16
N ASN A 89 -13.06 13.10 -5.68
CA ASN A 89 -12.49 14.44 -5.74
C ASN A 89 -11.31 14.61 -4.77
N THR A 90 -11.33 13.96 -3.60
CA THR A 90 -10.19 13.93 -2.68
C THR A 90 -8.99 13.21 -3.31
N LYS A 91 -9.19 12.06 -3.94
CA LYS A 91 -8.15 11.32 -4.67
C LYS A 91 -7.48 12.15 -5.76
N LYS A 92 -8.23 12.98 -6.48
CA LYS A 92 -7.66 13.84 -7.54
C LYS A 92 -6.66 14.86 -7.01
N VAL A 93 -6.85 15.32 -5.78
CA VAL A 93 -6.01 16.37 -5.15
C VAL A 93 -4.89 15.76 -4.31
N ALA A 94 -5.15 14.64 -3.65
CA ALA A 94 -4.19 13.99 -2.76
C ALA A 94 -2.98 13.42 -3.52
N ARG A 95 -1.78 13.65 -2.98
CA ARG A 95 -0.53 13.09 -3.51
C ARG A 95 -0.33 11.64 -3.13
N CYS A 96 -0.85 11.24 -1.96
CA CYS A 96 -0.88 9.86 -1.49
C CYS A 96 -2.30 9.46 -1.13
N PHE A 97 -2.66 8.23 -1.42
CA PHE A 97 -3.93 7.65 -1.03
C PHE A 97 -3.71 6.21 -0.54
N TYR A 98 -4.20 5.92 0.66
CA TYR A 98 -4.20 4.58 1.25
C TYR A 98 -5.64 4.08 1.31
N ALA A 99 -5.99 3.15 0.43
CA ALA A 99 -7.31 2.52 0.41
C ALA A 99 -7.38 1.43 1.48
N LEU A 100 -8.20 1.61 2.51
CA LEU A 100 -8.51 0.55 3.46
C LEU A 100 -9.57 -0.39 2.87
N GLU A 101 -9.36 -1.69 2.99
CA GLU A 101 -10.22 -2.72 2.42
C GLU A 101 -10.74 -3.65 3.50
N GLN A 102 -12.07 -3.80 3.56
CA GLN A 102 -12.73 -4.64 4.54
C GLN A 102 -12.34 -6.12 4.38
N GLU A 103 -12.24 -6.61 3.15
CA GLU A 103 -11.87 -8.00 2.87
C GLU A 103 -10.50 -8.37 3.45
N ARG A 104 -9.52 -7.46 3.39
CA ARG A 104 -8.21 -7.66 4.00
C ARG A 104 -8.30 -7.75 5.52
N ALA A 105 -9.11 -6.88 6.14
CA ALA A 105 -9.35 -6.89 7.58
C ALA A 105 -10.04 -8.20 8.03
N ASP A 106 -11.04 -8.67 7.28
CA ASP A 106 -11.75 -9.92 7.55
C ASP A 106 -10.82 -11.14 7.46
N ARG A 107 -9.86 -11.11 6.52
CA ARG A 107 -8.79 -12.10 6.38
C ARG A 107 -7.65 -11.91 7.38
N LYS A 108 -7.75 -10.95 8.31
CA LYS A 108 -6.72 -10.60 9.32
C LYS A 108 -5.37 -10.22 8.69
N ARG A 109 -5.41 -9.56 7.54
CA ARG A 109 -4.22 -9.03 6.84
C ARG A 109 -4.03 -7.57 7.21
N TYR A 110 -3.11 -7.31 8.10
CA TYR A 110 -2.84 -5.97 8.61
C TYR A 110 -1.42 -5.51 8.24
N PRO A 111 -1.23 -4.20 7.91
CA PRO A 111 -2.28 -3.17 7.76
C PRO A 111 -3.26 -3.52 6.63
N ALA A 112 -4.56 -3.23 6.82
CA ALA A 112 -5.61 -3.60 5.87
C ALA A 112 -5.67 -2.63 4.66
N VAL A 113 -4.51 -2.25 4.14
CA VAL A 113 -4.34 -1.33 3.01
C VAL A 113 -4.30 -2.14 1.71
N ASN A 114 -5.19 -1.81 0.78
CA ASN A 114 -5.20 -2.43 -0.56
C ASN A 114 -4.02 -1.88 -1.38
N PRO A 115 -3.04 -2.70 -1.78
CA PRO A 115 -1.85 -2.25 -2.49
C PRO A 115 -2.13 -1.85 -3.95
N ILE A 116 -3.24 -2.31 -4.54
CA ILE A 116 -3.60 -2.06 -5.93
C ILE A 116 -4.26 -0.69 -6.07
N ASP A 117 -5.22 -0.39 -5.18
CA ASP A 117 -5.98 0.86 -5.22
C ASP A 117 -5.24 2.02 -4.52
N SER A 118 -4.23 1.72 -3.74
CA SER A 118 -3.39 2.71 -3.07
C SER A 118 -2.30 3.23 -4.01
N TYR A 119 -1.93 4.50 -3.83
CA TYR A 119 -0.86 5.10 -4.62
C TYR A 119 -0.10 6.16 -3.83
N SER A 120 1.14 6.43 -4.28
CA SER A 120 1.95 7.56 -3.87
C SER A 120 2.57 8.21 -5.11
N LYS A 121 2.27 9.48 -5.36
CA LYS A 121 2.86 10.26 -6.45
C LYS A 121 4.27 10.75 -6.11
N TYR A 122 4.74 10.53 -4.88
CA TYR A 122 6.12 10.88 -4.50
C TYR A 122 7.15 10.02 -5.23
N LEU A 123 6.79 8.83 -5.70
CA LEU A 123 7.67 7.99 -6.52
C LEU A 123 8.02 8.62 -7.89
N GLU A 124 7.25 9.61 -8.33
CA GLU A 124 7.43 10.30 -9.62
C GLU A 124 8.39 11.51 -9.51
N TYR A 125 8.82 11.89 -8.29
CA TYR A 125 9.69 13.04 -8.09
C TYR A 125 11.17 12.66 -8.22
N PRO A 126 11.96 13.40 -9.03
CA PRO A 126 13.40 13.15 -9.17
C PRO A 126 14.16 13.24 -7.84
N GLU A 127 13.75 14.14 -6.96
CA GLU A 127 14.37 14.33 -5.63
C GLU A 127 14.17 13.09 -4.75
N PHE A 128 13.05 12.38 -4.92
CA PHE A 128 12.81 11.13 -4.22
C PHE A 128 13.70 10.00 -4.77
N GLU A 129 13.84 9.92 -6.08
CA GLU A 129 14.72 8.96 -6.73
C GLU A 129 16.18 9.15 -6.29
N GLU A 130 16.68 10.39 -6.28
CA GLU A 130 18.02 10.70 -5.76
C GLU A 130 18.19 10.35 -4.28
N TYR A 131 17.17 10.59 -3.46
CA TYR A 131 17.17 10.25 -2.04
C TYR A 131 17.27 8.74 -1.82
N ILE A 132 16.48 7.98 -2.56
CA ILE A 132 16.46 6.52 -2.48
C ILE A 132 17.76 5.93 -3.03
N ALA A 133 18.28 6.41 -4.17
CA ALA A 133 19.51 5.93 -4.77
C ALA A 133 20.75 6.10 -3.87
N LYS A 134 20.73 7.05 -2.95
CA LYS A 134 21.79 7.26 -1.96
C LYS A 134 21.73 6.31 -0.75
N ARG A 135 20.56 5.72 -0.48
CA ARG A 135 20.29 4.87 0.71
C ARG A 135 20.03 3.44 0.39
N ILE A 136 19.47 3.16 -0.76
CA ILE A 136 19.04 1.85 -1.25
C ILE A 136 19.51 1.76 -2.69
N ASN A 137 19.68 0.55 -3.19
CA ASN A 137 20.01 0.32 -4.60
C ASN A 137 18.99 1.00 -5.54
N GLY A 138 19.47 1.78 -6.52
CA GLY A 138 18.68 2.64 -7.40
C GLY A 138 17.56 1.98 -8.24
N GLU A 139 17.35 0.66 -8.09
CA GLU A 139 16.28 -0.09 -8.75
C GLU A 139 14.96 -0.15 -7.96
N TRP A 140 14.89 0.52 -6.81
CA TRP A 140 13.74 0.43 -5.89
C TRP A 140 12.40 0.68 -6.58
N ILE A 141 12.27 1.74 -7.37
CA ILE A 141 11.02 2.11 -8.05
C ILE A 141 10.61 1.03 -9.05
N GLY A 142 11.57 0.49 -9.80
CA GLY A 142 11.34 -0.62 -10.73
C GLY A 142 10.80 -1.86 -10.02
N LYS A 143 11.42 -2.24 -8.89
CA LYS A 143 11.00 -3.36 -8.05
C LYS A 143 9.60 -3.19 -7.46
N VAL A 144 9.27 -1.98 -6.98
CA VAL A 144 7.92 -1.67 -6.47
C VAL A 144 6.86 -1.83 -7.57
N ASN A 145 7.13 -1.35 -8.79
CA ASN A 145 6.22 -1.49 -9.92
C ASN A 145 6.06 -2.96 -10.35
N GLU A 146 7.14 -3.74 -10.33
CA GLU A 146 7.09 -5.18 -10.60
C GLU A 146 6.21 -5.91 -9.58
N ILE A 147 6.42 -5.67 -8.29
CA ILE A 147 5.59 -6.25 -7.21
C ILE A 147 4.12 -5.90 -7.41
N LYS A 148 3.82 -4.64 -7.73
CA LYS A 148 2.44 -4.20 -7.99
C LYS A 148 1.79 -4.94 -9.16
N THR A 149 2.53 -5.16 -10.24
CA THR A 149 2.09 -5.93 -11.40
C THR A 149 1.81 -7.39 -11.04
N ARG A 150 2.68 -8.00 -10.23
CA ARG A 150 2.50 -9.38 -9.76
C ARG A 150 1.29 -9.54 -8.85
N LEU A 151 1.05 -8.59 -7.95
CA LEU A 151 -0.14 -8.56 -7.09
C LEU A 151 -1.43 -8.44 -7.92
N LEU A 152 -1.44 -7.58 -8.93
CA LEU A 152 -2.57 -7.44 -9.84
C LEU A 152 -2.86 -8.76 -10.57
N ARG A 153 -1.81 -9.40 -11.11
CA ARG A 153 -1.95 -10.69 -11.79
C ARG A 153 -2.43 -11.80 -10.85
N GLY A 154 -1.92 -11.82 -9.61
CA GLY A 154 -2.39 -12.75 -8.57
C GLY A 154 -3.86 -12.57 -8.24
N LYS A 155 -4.35 -11.33 -8.18
CA LYS A 155 -5.78 -11.04 -7.97
C LYS A 155 -6.65 -11.56 -9.11
N GLU A 156 -6.26 -11.33 -10.36
CA GLU A 156 -6.98 -11.86 -11.53
C GLU A 156 -7.09 -13.38 -11.49
N ILE A 157 -6.02 -14.07 -11.11
CA ILE A 157 -6.00 -15.53 -10.99
C ILE A 157 -6.86 -16.00 -9.81
N ALA A 158 -6.81 -15.31 -8.68
CA ALA A 158 -7.66 -15.61 -7.54
C ALA A 158 -9.15 -15.55 -7.91
N GLU A 159 -9.56 -14.58 -8.71
CA GLU A 159 -10.92 -14.48 -9.24
C GLU A 159 -11.27 -15.68 -10.15
N GLN A 160 -10.34 -16.13 -10.99
CA GLN A 160 -10.53 -17.32 -11.82
C GLN A 160 -10.67 -18.60 -10.98
N ILE A 161 -9.81 -18.78 -9.97
CA ILE A 161 -9.88 -19.91 -9.04
C ILE A 161 -11.23 -19.91 -8.30
N ASN A 162 -11.71 -18.76 -7.86
CA ASN A 162 -13.00 -18.63 -7.18
C ASN A 162 -14.19 -19.01 -8.08
N ILE A 163 -14.09 -18.79 -9.39
CA ILE A 163 -15.16 -19.12 -10.35
C ILE A 163 -15.10 -20.59 -10.80
N LEU A 164 -13.90 -21.09 -11.11
CA LEU A 164 -13.71 -22.40 -11.75
C LEU A 164 -13.38 -23.51 -10.75
N GLY A 165 -13.02 -23.17 -9.53
CA GLY A 165 -12.46 -24.10 -8.54
C GLY A 165 -10.98 -24.40 -8.79
N ASP A 166 -10.30 -24.94 -7.77
CA ASP A 166 -8.86 -25.24 -7.83
C ASP A 166 -8.50 -26.24 -8.94
N ASP A 167 -9.34 -27.25 -9.16
CA ASP A 167 -9.12 -28.29 -10.20
C ASP A 167 -9.38 -27.75 -11.62
N GLY A 168 -10.09 -26.65 -11.76
CA GLY A 168 -10.42 -26.03 -13.05
C GLY A 168 -9.36 -25.09 -13.61
N VAL A 169 -8.28 -24.86 -12.86
CA VAL A 169 -7.22 -23.89 -13.19
C VAL A 169 -5.87 -24.63 -13.35
N PRO A 170 -5.07 -24.33 -14.40
CA PRO A 170 -3.75 -24.93 -14.58
C PRO A 170 -2.82 -24.72 -13.38
N VAL A 171 -1.94 -25.71 -13.10
CA VAL A 171 -1.01 -25.69 -11.94
C VAL A 171 -0.09 -24.45 -11.99
N GLU A 172 0.33 -24.00 -13.16
CA GLU A 172 1.17 -22.81 -13.35
C GLU A 172 0.48 -21.54 -12.83
N TYR A 173 -0.85 -21.44 -12.91
CA TYR A 173 -1.62 -20.31 -12.39
C TYR A 173 -1.64 -20.34 -10.86
N HIS A 174 -1.70 -21.52 -10.25
CA HIS A 174 -1.55 -21.65 -8.80
C HIS A 174 -0.17 -21.18 -8.33
N VAL A 175 0.90 -21.45 -9.10
CA VAL A 175 2.24 -20.93 -8.80
C VAL A 175 2.24 -19.39 -8.82
N ILE A 176 1.64 -18.76 -9.83
CA ILE A 176 1.56 -17.29 -9.90
C ILE A 176 0.73 -16.73 -8.74
N PHE A 177 -0.39 -17.34 -8.43
CA PHE A 177 -1.24 -16.96 -7.29
C PHE A 177 -0.45 -17.03 -5.97
N TRP A 178 0.23 -18.13 -5.70
CA TRP A 178 0.99 -18.32 -4.45
C TRP A 178 2.23 -17.43 -4.36
N LYS A 179 2.86 -17.07 -5.47
CA LYS A 179 3.89 -16.02 -5.50
C LYS A 179 3.32 -14.65 -5.10
N SER A 180 2.10 -14.33 -5.53
CA SER A 180 1.39 -13.11 -5.10
C SER A 180 1.04 -13.16 -3.61
N GLU A 181 0.59 -14.30 -3.10
CA GLU A 181 0.33 -14.53 -1.67
C GLU A 181 1.62 -14.39 -0.83
N LEU A 182 2.76 -14.89 -1.33
CA LEU A 182 4.06 -14.72 -0.69
C LEU A 182 4.41 -13.22 -0.54
N ILE A 183 4.22 -12.44 -1.58
CA ILE A 183 4.43 -10.98 -1.54
C ILE A 183 3.54 -10.34 -0.46
N ASP A 184 2.25 -10.68 -0.47
CA ASP A 184 1.28 -10.11 0.46
C ASP A 184 1.60 -10.46 1.92
N PHE A 185 1.94 -11.71 2.21
CA PHE A 185 2.25 -12.16 3.57
C PHE A 185 3.61 -11.70 4.10
N VAL A 186 4.60 -11.50 3.24
CA VAL A 186 5.98 -11.25 3.67
C VAL A 186 6.34 -9.77 3.61
N ILE A 187 5.85 -9.05 2.61
CA ILE A 187 6.19 -7.64 2.40
C ILE A 187 5.10 -6.71 2.91
N LEU A 188 3.83 -7.02 2.64
CA LEU A 188 2.72 -6.10 2.92
C LEU A 188 2.12 -6.29 4.31
N GLN A 189 2.12 -7.52 4.82
CA GLN A 189 1.65 -7.79 6.18
C GLN A 189 2.75 -7.45 7.19
N GLN A 190 2.38 -6.75 8.25
CA GLN A 190 3.28 -6.35 9.33
C GLN A 190 2.55 -6.44 10.67
N ASP A 191 3.20 -7.03 11.68
CA ASP A 191 2.67 -7.09 13.03
C ASP A 191 3.06 -5.83 13.80
N ALA A 192 2.09 -4.94 14.03
CA ALA A 192 2.28 -3.70 14.77
C ALA A 192 2.54 -3.89 16.28
N PHE A 193 2.31 -5.09 16.80
CA PHE A 193 2.48 -5.42 18.22
C PHE A 193 3.81 -6.12 18.51
N ASP A 194 4.51 -6.61 17.48
CA ASP A 194 5.85 -7.16 17.61
C ASP A 194 6.90 -6.05 17.56
N GLU A 195 7.85 -6.07 18.49
CA GLU A 195 8.88 -5.02 18.61
C GLU A 195 9.85 -5.01 17.42
N VAL A 196 10.07 -6.14 16.78
CA VAL A 196 11.01 -6.28 15.67
C VAL A 196 10.33 -5.98 14.33
N ASP A 197 9.15 -6.56 14.10
CA ASP A 197 8.44 -6.42 12.83
C ASP A 197 7.84 -5.02 12.68
N SER A 198 7.34 -4.39 13.75
CA SER A 198 6.78 -3.03 13.72
C SER A 198 7.80 -1.95 13.35
N ALA A 199 9.10 -2.20 13.54
CA ALA A 199 10.18 -1.23 13.36
C ALA A 199 11.25 -1.72 12.37
N THR A 200 10.83 -2.28 11.25
CA THR A 200 11.72 -2.83 10.23
C THR A 200 12.57 -1.74 9.56
N PRO A 201 13.93 -1.78 9.68
CA PRO A 201 14.81 -0.79 9.04
C PRO A 201 14.81 -0.93 7.52
N MET A 202 15.18 0.16 6.81
CA MET A 202 15.13 0.21 5.33
C MET A 202 16.02 -0.86 4.68
N GLU A 203 17.19 -1.11 5.24
CA GLU A 203 18.14 -2.10 4.73
C GLU A 203 17.55 -3.53 4.77
N ARG A 204 16.78 -3.82 5.82
CA ARG A 204 16.06 -5.09 5.93
C ARG A 204 14.90 -5.17 4.93
N GLN A 205 14.15 -4.07 4.75
CA GLN A 205 13.07 -4.02 3.75
C GLN A 205 13.62 -4.28 2.35
N GLU A 206 14.77 -3.70 2.01
CA GLU A 206 15.44 -3.93 0.73
C GLU A 206 15.85 -5.39 0.56
N GLU A 207 16.46 -5.99 1.59
CA GLU A 207 16.93 -7.38 1.55
C GLU A 207 15.75 -8.35 1.36
N ILE A 208 14.67 -8.16 2.13
CA ILE A 208 13.45 -8.97 2.01
C ILE A 208 12.81 -8.79 0.63
N LEU A 209 12.72 -7.56 0.14
CA LEU A 209 12.17 -7.26 -1.18
C LEU A 209 12.96 -7.97 -2.28
N ASN A 210 14.29 -7.89 -2.26
CA ASN A 210 15.15 -8.55 -3.23
C ASN A 210 14.96 -10.06 -3.20
N MET A 211 14.98 -10.65 -2.01
CA MET A 211 14.77 -12.08 -1.82
C MET A 211 13.42 -12.57 -2.35
N VAL A 212 12.34 -11.84 -2.09
CA VAL A 212 11.01 -12.19 -2.59
C VAL A 212 10.92 -12.03 -4.10
N ILE A 213 11.57 -11.02 -4.70
CA ILE A 213 11.64 -10.85 -6.15
C ILE A 213 12.41 -12.00 -6.79
N ASP A 214 13.55 -12.40 -6.22
CA ASP A 214 14.34 -13.53 -6.71
C ASP A 214 13.52 -14.85 -6.71
N ILE A 215 12.77 -15.09 -5.63
CA ILE A 215 11.82 -16.21 -5.56
C ILE A 215 10.74 -16.10 -6.65
N CYS A 216 10.23 -14.88 -6.88
CA CYS A 216 9.25 -14.64 -7.93
C CYS A 216 9.80 -14.89 -9.35
N HIS A 217 11.09 -14.66 -9.58
CA HIS A 217 11.76 -14.96 -10.86
C HIS A 217 12.09 -16.45 -11.02
N THR A 218 12.27 -17.18 -9.91
CA THR A 218 12.60 -18.61 -9.95
C THR A 218 11.45 -19.40 -10.58
N GLU A 219 11.75 -20.27 -11.51
CA GLU A 219 10.80 -21.22 -12.08
C GLU A 219 10.71 -22.47 -11.19
N PHE A 220 9.48 -22.89 -10.90
CA PHE A 220 9.18 -24.05 -10.08
C PHE A 220 8.32 -25.03 -10.88
N LYS A 221 8.56 -26.32 -10.70
CA LYS A 221 7.73 -27.40 -11.28
C LYS A 221 7.00 -28.17 -10.21
N PHE A 222 5.70 -28.31 -10.40
CA PHE A 222 4.81 -29.10 -9.54
C PHE A 222 3.85 -29.93 -10.41
N ASP A 223 3.44 -31.07 -9.89
CA ASP A 223 2.49 -31.94 -10.56
C ASP A 223 1.03 -31.61 -10.17
N THR A 224 0.82 -31.07 -8.97
CA THR A 224 -0.51 -30.76 -8.43
C THR A 224 -0.55 -29.40 -7.75
N PHE A 225 -1.74 -28.79 -7.72
CA PHE A 225 -1.94 -27.53 -6.99
C PHE A 225 -1.78 -27.68 -5.48
N ILE A 226 -2.01 -28.86 -4.91
CA ILE A 226 -1.81 -29.15 -3.48
C ILE A 226 -0.32 -29.05 -3.13
N GLU A 227 0.56 -29.59 -3.97
CA GLU A 227 2.00 -29.45 -3.77
C GLU A 227 2.45 -28.00 -3.82
N VAL A 228 1.91 -27.20 -4.75
CA VAL A 228 2.18 -25.75 -4.82
C VAL A 228 1.79 -25.09 -3.50
N MET A 229 0.57 -25.32 -3.05
CA MET A 229 0.02 -24.74 -1.84
C MET A 229 0.90 -25.08 -0.60
N ASP A 230 1.21 -26.34 -0.41
CA ASP A 230 1.97 -26.80 0.75
C ASP A 230 3.42 -26.27 0.74
N TYR A 231 4.03 -26.21 -0.43
CA TYR A 231 5.36 -25.67 -0.60
C TYR A 231 5.43 -24.18 -0.27
N PHE A 232 4.53 -23.37 -0.85
CA PHE A 232 4.50 -21.92 -0.59
C PHE A 232 4.08 -21.60 0.85
N LYS A 233 3.20 -22.38 1.47
CA LYS A 233 2.89 -22.24 2.91
C LYS A 233 4.11 -22.42 3.80
N LYS A 234 4.97 -23.42 3.51
CA LYS A 234 6.24 -23.60 4.24
C LYS A 234 7.14 -22.39 4.05
N MET A 235 7.28 -21.91 2.83
CA MET A 235 8.09 -20.74 2.49
C MET A 235 7.59 -19.47 3.22
N ILE A 236 6.29 -19.19 3.18
CA ILE A 236 5.66 -18.07 3.89
C ILE A 236 5.92 -18.16 5.40
N ASN A 237 5.82 -19.36 5.99
CA ASN A 237 6.07 -19.53 7.40
C ASN A 237 7.53 -19.24 7.79
N LEU A 238 8.50 -19.70 6.99
CA LEU A 238 9.91 -19.36 7.20
C LEU A 238 10.17 -17.85 7.10
N CYS A 239 9.62 -17.18 6.09
CA CYS A 239 9.72 -15.74 5.93
C CYS A 239 9.10 -14.98 7.11
N LYS A 240 7.94 -15.43 7.61
CA LYS A 240 7.31 -14.84 8.80
C LYS A 240 8.17 -14.98 10.04
N GLN A 241 8.73 -16.17 10.29
CA GLN A 241 9.65 -16.38 11.42
C GLN A 241 10.89 -15.49 11.30
N MET A 242 11.40 -15.33 10.07
CA MET A 242 12.50 -14.41 9.79
C MET A 242 12.10 -12.94 10.09
N ASN A 243 10.85 -12.53 9.81
CA ASN A 243 10.37 -11.19 10.12
C ASN A 243 10.31 -10.88 11.62
N TYR A 244 10.07 -11.87 12.47
CA TYR A 244 10.13 -11.73 13.93
C TYR A 244 11.54 -11.81 14.53
N ALA A 245 12.53 -12.30 13.78
CA ALA A 245 13.91 -12.35 14.24
C ALA A 245 14.61 -11.00 14.07
N LYS A 246 15.48 -10.61 15.01
CA LYS A 246 16.28 -9.38 14.88
C LYS A 246 17.15 -9.43 13.64
N TYR A 247 17.15 -8.34 12.88
CA TYR A 247 17.95 -8.24 11.65
C TYR A 247 19.42 -8.56 11.88
N LYS A 248 19.99 -9.42 11.04
CA LYS A 248 21.37 -9.95 11.14
C LYS A 248 21.68 -10.73 12.43
N SER A 249 20.68 -11.21 13.16
CA SER A 249 20.92 -12.18 14.25
C SER A 249 21.21 -13.57 13.67
N GLU A 250 21.82 -14.43 14.49
CA GLU A 250 22.05 -15.85 14.13
C GLU A 250 20.76 -16.55 13.69
N GLN A 251 19.67 -16.28 14.39
CA GLN A 251 18.34 -16.82 14.08
C GLN A 251 17.81 -16.31 12.72
N TYR A 252 18.01 -15.02 12.41
CA TYR A 252 17.63 -14.45 11.12
C TYR A 252 18.38 -15.11 9.97
N GLU A 253 19.70 -15.28 10.11
CA GLU A 253 20.55 -15.92 9.09
C GLU A 253 20.23 -17.41 8.92
N ASP A 254 19.86 -18.09 10.00
CA ASP A 254 19.45 -19.50 9.93
C ASP A 254 18.14 -19.67 9.14
N PHE A 255 17.13 -18.85 9.40
CA PHE A 255 15.89 -18.86 8.62
C PHE A 255 16.12 -18.51 7.15
N LYS A 256 16.98 -17.53 6.88
CA LYS A 256 17.39 -17.17 5.52
C LYS A 256 18.02 -18.33 4.78
N LYS A 257 18.92 -19.06 5.44
CA LYS A 257 19.57 -20.24 4.89
C LYS A 257 18.57 -21.36 4.60
N GLN A 258 17.69 -21.67 5.55
CA GLN A 258 16.62 -22.66 5.35
C GLN A 258 15.71 -22.29 4.17
N LEU A 259 15.40 -21.00 3.99
CA LEU A 259 14.63 -20.53 2.86
C LEU A 259 15.37 -20.74 1.53
N GLN A 260 16.68 -20.45 1.48
CA GLN A 260 17.50 -20.67 0.29
C GLN A 260 17.59 -22.18 -0.07
N GLU A 261 17.75 -23.05 0.92
CA GLU A 261 17.74 -24.49 0.74
C GLU A 261 16.39 -24.96 0.18
N LEU A 262 15.27 -24.47 0.76
CA LEU A 262 13.93 -24.78 0.28
C LEU A 262 13.72 -24.34 -1.19
N VAL A 263 14.17 -23.14 -1.56
CA VAL A 263 14.08 -22.66 -2.95
C VAL A 263 14.87 -23.53 -3.90
N ALA A 264 16.09 -23.95 -3.50
CA ALA A 264 16.96 -24.79 -4.31
C ALA A 264 16.39 -26.21 -4.54
N GLU A 265 15.55 -26.74 -3.64
CA GLU A 265 14.95 -28.07 -3.77
C GLU A 265 14.02 -28.23 -4.98
N ARG A 266 13.36 -27.16 -5.41
CA ARG A 266 12.31 -27.16 -6.46
C ARG A 266 12.57 -26.20 -7.62
N SER A 267 13.69 -25.46 -7.59
CA SER A 267 14.09 -24.60 -8.72
C SER A 267 14.51 -25.46 -9.92
N VAL A 268 14.14 -25.02 -11.13
CA VAL A 268 14.44 -25.69 -12.40
C VAL A 268 15.64 -25.04 -13.08
#